data_4cb97482f0992209c97883b18bdcc6bf
#
_entry.id   4cb97482f0992209c97883b18bdcc6bf
#
_cell.length_a   1.000
_cell.length_b   1.000
_cell.length_c   1.000
_cell.angle_alpha   90.00
_cell.angle_beta   90.00
_cell.angle_gamma   90.00
#
_symmetry.space_group_name_H-M   'P 1'
#
loop_
_entity.id
_entity.type
_entity.pdbx_description
1 polymer ?
#
loop_
_entity_poly.entity_id
_entity_poly.type
_entity_poly.pdbx_seq_one_letter_code
_entity_poly.pdbx_strand_id
1 'polypeptide(L)'
;MTLRVVVAPDSFGTTLTAAGAAAAIARGWSSARPHDIVVAAPQSDGGPGFIDCLAGTGVVRATTVAGPLGDPVTARWRVDGDTAYVESAQACGLHLVGVPTVDSAVRASSTGLGELIAAVVEADPVRRLVVGLGGSATTDGGAGLLEALGGPRGAAHSLAGVEVVAATDVDNPLNGPAGAAAVFAPQKGADPPTVEILAARLAGIGAELDRFAERAVTAEPGAGAAGGIGAALLSLGAHRASGADLVAQITGLRAALEAADVVITGEGRLDDQTPRGKVVARVAAAAPPHAQVIALVGDAVPAGRALREELGLDVIESLVDHVGLEAALHDAEASLASLAALVAAVVE
;
A
#
# COMPACT_ATOMS: atom_id res chain seq x y z
N MET A 1 27.75 17.71 15.90
CA MET A 1 27.09 16.61 16.64
C MET A 1 26.71 15.56 15.60
N THR A 2 26.79 14.28 15.89
CA THR A 2 26.34 13.19 15.00
C THR A 2 24.86 12.93 15.29
N LEU A 3 24.00 13.12 14.30
CA LEU A 3 22.56 12.89 14.44
C LEU A 3 22.19 11.47 14.02
N ARG A 4 21.13 10.95 14.63
CA ARG A 4 20.44 9.74 14.20
C ARG A 4 19.20 10.12 13.44
N VAL A 5 19.20 9.80 12.15
CA VAL A 5 18.17 10.20 11.19
C VAL A 5 17.40 8.97 10.74
N VAL A 6 16.10 8.98 10.94
CA VAL A 6 15.19 7.93 10.44
C VAL A 6 14.48 8.45 9.20
N VAL A 7 14.57 7.68 8.11
CA VAL A 7 13.97 8.02 6.82
C VAL A 7 12.84 7.04 6.54
N ALA A 8 11.60 7.48 6.69
CA ALA A 8 10.40 6.66 6.64
C ALA A 8 9.32 7.24 5.70
N PRO A 9 9.58 7.39 4.41
CA PRO A 9 8.60 7.88 3.43
C PRO A 9 7.65 6.79 2.96
N ASP A 10 6.51 7.22 2.40
CA ASP A 10 5.65 6.44 1.50
C ASP A 10 6.18 6.52 0.05
N SER A 11 5.47 5.89 -0.85
CA SER A 11 5.66 6.02 -2.30
C SER A 11 5.28 7.43 -2.79
N PHE A 12 5.95 7.88 -3.84
CA PHE A 12 5.65 9.15 -4.52
C PHE A 12 4.78 8.86 -5.76
N GLY A 13 3.57 8.39 -5.51
CA GLY A 13 2.65 7.98 -6.56
C GLY A 13 3.27 6.89 -7.46
N THR A 14 3.32 7.14 -8.77
CA THR A 14 3.94 6.23 -9.76
C THR A 14 5.39 6.57 -10.07
N THR A 15 5.95 7.66 -9.50
CA THR A 15 7.31 8.14 -9.84
C THR A 15 8.41 7.46 -9.04
N LEU A 16 8.19 7.21 -7.73
CA LEU A 16 9.14 6.51 -6.87
C LEU A 16 8.42 5.56 -5.93
N THR A 17 8.98 4.36 -5.76
CA THR A 17 8.60 3.48 -4.66
C THR A 17 9.05 4.06 -3.33
N ALA A 18 8.42 3.68 -2.22
CA ALA A 18 8.84 4.10 -0.88
C ALA A 18 10.31 3.75 -0.60
N ALA A 19 10.76 2.57 -1.03
CA ALA A 19 12.16 2.16 -0.92
C ALA A 19 13.10 3.04 -1.76
N GLY A 20 12.71 3.41 -2.98
CA GLY A 20 13.44 4.34 -3.84
C GLY A 20 13.54 5.73 -3.22
N ALA A 21 12.42 6.25 -2.70
CA ALA A 21 12.37 7.53 -2.00
C ALA A 21 13.25 7.53 -0.74
N ALA A 22 13.17 6.48 0.09
CA ALA A 22 14.01 6.34 1.27
C ALA A 22 15.51 6.32 0.91
N ALA A 23 15.88 5.57 -0.14
CA ALA A 23 17.26 5.50 -0.60
C ALA A 23 17.75 6.86 -1.16
N ALA A 24 16.91 7.59 -1.91
CA ALA A 24 17.24 8.93 -2.43
C ALA A 24 17.45 9.92 -1.28
N ILE A 25 16.55 9.98 -0.31
CA ILE A 25 16.67 10.84 0.87
C ILE A 25 17.93 10.50 1.67
N ALA A 26 18.18 9.21 1.94
CA ALA A 26 19.35 8.78 2.69
C ALA A 26 20.67 9.15 1.98
N ARG A 27 20.75 8.99 0.66
CA ARG A 27 21.93 9.42 -0.12
C ARG A 27 22.14 10.92 -0.06
N GLY A 28 21.06 11.69 -0.26
CA GLY A 28 21.11 13.15 -0.20
C GLY A 28 21.58 13.64 1.16
N TRP A 29 20.97 13.15 2.24
CA TRP A 29 21.38 13.50 3.60
C TRP A 29 22.84 13.16 3.88
N SER A 30 23.25 11.93 3.59
CA SER A 30 24.63 11.47 3.84
C SER A 30 25.67 12.23 3.00
N SER A 31 25.31 12.78 1.84
CA SER A 31 26.21 13.60 1.04
C SER A 31 26.55 14.94 1.70
N ALA A 32 25.59 15.52 2.43
CA ALA A 32 25.78 16.79 3.16
C ALA A 32 26.31 16.56 4.59
N ARG A 33 25.90 15.46 5.22
CA ARG A 33 26.24 15.13 6.61
C ARG A 33 26.77 13.68 6.73
N PRO A 34 28.00 13.40 6.29
CA PRO A 34 28.54 12.03 6.15
C PRO A 34 28.81 11.34 7.50
N HIS A 35 28.73 12.06 8.62
CA HIS A 35 28.97 11.50 9.95
C HIS A 35 27.67 11.13 10.67
N ASP A 36 26.50 11.48 10.12
CA ASP A 36 25.22 11.13 10.70
C ASP A 36 24.87 9.65 10.46
N ILE A 37 24.11 9.07 11.38
CA ILE A 37 23.65 7.69 11.28
C ILE A 37 22.25 7.71 10.63
N VAL A 38 22.17 7.30 9.37
CA VAL A 38 20.89 7.27 8.62
C VAL A 38 20.34 5.87 8.59
N VAL A 39 19.09 5.71 9.05
CA VAL A 39 18.33 4.47 9.03
C VAL A 39 17.16 4.62 8.08
N ALA A 40 17.15 3.86 6.99
CA ALA A 40 16.03 3.82 6.05
C ALA A 40 14.99 2.79 6.51
N ALA A 41 13.76 3.23 6.69
CA ALA A 41 12.61 2.41 7.08
C ALA A 41 11.38 2.79 6.22
N PRO A 42 11.41 2.52 4.89
CA PRO A 42 10.31 2.87 3.98
C PRO A 42 9.00 2.28 4.47
N GLN A 43 7.91 3.00 4.25
CA GLN A 43 6.59 2.64 4.76
C GLN A 43 5.57 2.44 3.63
N SER A 44 4.49 1.71 3.93
CA SER A 44 3.34 1.51 3.05
C SER A 44 2.11 1.16 3.90
N ASP A 45 0.93 1.48 3.41
CA ASP A 45 -0.36 1.08 4.00
C ASP A 45 -0.87 -0.28 3.50
N GLY A 46 -0.04 -1.07 2.82
CA GLY A 46 -0.43 -2.31 2.14
C GLY A 46 -0.82 -2.10 0.67
N GLY A 47 -0.66 -0.88 0.15
CA GLY A 47 -0.86 -0.52 -1.24
C GLY A 47 0.33 -0.83 -2.14
N PRO A 48 0.38 -0.22 -3.35
CA PRO A 48 1.45 -0.39 -4.30
C PRO A 48 2.82 -0.10 -3.69
N GLY A 49 3.79 -1.02 -3.85
CA GLY A 49 5.11 -0.92 -3.26
C GLY A 49 5.24 -1.59 -1.88
N PHE A 50 4.18 -2.23 -1.37
CA PHE A 50 4.21 -2.96 -0.10
C PHE A 50 5.37 -3.97 -0.03
N ILE A 51 5.54 -4.82 -1.05
CA ILE A 51 6.64 -5.80 -1.08
C ILE A 51 8.02 -5.16 -1.25
N ASP A 52 8.11 -3.97 -1.81
CA ASP A 52 9.38 -3.25 -1.99
C ASP A 52 9.83 -2.59 -0.68
N CYS A 53 8.91 -2.21 0.22
CA CYS A 53 9.24 -1.75 1.58
C CYS A 53 9.94 -2.83 2.41
N LEU A 54 9.72 -4.09 2.09
CA LEU A 54 10.33 -5.25 2.75
C LEU A 54 11.73 -5.57 2.19
N ALA A 55 12.36 -4.64 1.47
CA ALA A 55 13.69 -4.81 0.90
C ALA A 55 14.72 -5.10 2.02
N GLY A 56 15.57 -6.10 1.79
CA GLY A 56 16.56 -6.55 2.77
C GLY A 56 16.17 -7.83 3.51
N THR A 57 14.93 -8.29 3.41
CA THR A 57 14.48 -9.58 3.95
C THR A 57 14.08 -10.53 2.81
N GLY A 58 14.37 -11.81 2.94
CA GLY A 58 13.91 -12.88 2.06
C GLY A 58 14.30 -12.77 0.58
N VAL A 59 13.60 -13.53 -0.25
CA VAL A 59 13.83 -13.65 -1.71
C VAL A 59 12.62 -13.15 -2.47
N VAL A 60 12.85 -12.38 -3.55
CA VAL A 60 11.80 -11.97 -4.49
C VAL A 60 11.67 -13.02 -5.60
N ARG A 61 10.45 -13.41 -5.88
CA ARG A 61 10.07 -14.27 -7.00
C ARG A 61 9.09 -13.55 -7.92
N ALA A 62 8.87 -14.06 -9.11
CA ALA A 62 7.94 -13.51 -10.08
C ALA A 62 7.30 -14.59 -10.93
N THR A 63 6.09 -14.34 -11.37
CA THR A 63 5.39 -15.15 -12.37
C THR A 63 4.54 -14.27 -13.27
N THR A 64 4.11 -14.82 -14.40
CA THR A 64 3.15 -14.16 -15.27
C THR A 64 1.74 -14.62 -14.92
N VAL A 65 0.85 -13.66 -14.69
CA VAL A 65 -0.56 -13.89 -14.34
C VAL A 65 -1.47 -12.99 -15.19
N ALA A 66 -2.76 -13.23 -15.15
CA ALA A 66 -3.74 -12.34 -15.77
C ALA A 66 -3.74 -10.97 -15.06
N GLY A 67 -3.64 -9.90 -15.82
CA GLY A 67 -3.89 -8.53 -15.35
C GLY A 67 -5.38 -8.28 -15.11
N PRO A 68 -5.75 -7.08 -14.63
CA PRO A 68 -7.15 -6.78 -14.27
C PRO A 68 -8.13 -6.88 -15.44
N LEU A 69 -7.67 -6.67 -16.68
CA LEU A 69 -8.49 -6.77 -17.89
C LEU A 69 -8.17 -8.02 -18.74
N GLY A 70 -7.36 -8.94 -18.24
CA GLY A 70 -7.01 -10.20 -18.85
C GLY A 70 -5.67 -10.22 -19.60
N ASP A 71 -5.05 -9.07 -19.84
CA ASP A 71 -3.71 -9.02 -20.44
C ASP A 71 -2.67 -9.59 -19.47
N PRO A 72 -1.65 -10.34 -19.94
CA PRO A 72 -0.65 -10.91 -19.06
C PRO A 72 0.22 -9.83 -18.41
N VAL A 73 0.45 -9.96 -17.11
CA VAL A 73 1.32 -9.08 -16.33
C VAL A 73 2.32 -9.91 -15.51
N THR A 74 3.50 -9.34 -15.26
CA THR A 74 4.46 -9.94 -14.34
C THR A 74 4.15 -9.50 -12.93
N ALA A 75 3.74 -10.43 -12.07
CA ALA A 75 3.48 -10.19 -10.66
C ALA A 75 4.61 -10.79 -9.80
N ARG A 76 5.06 -10.02 -8.82
CA ARG A 76 6.12 -10.40 -7.90
C ARG A 76 5.55 -10.72 -6.53
N TRP A 77 6.23 -11.59 -5.80
CA TRP A 77 6.02 -11.80 -4.37
C TRP A 77 7.36 -11.93 -3.66
N ARG A 78 7.34 -11.80 -2.34
CA ARG A 78 8.52 -11.96 -1.50
C ARG A 78 8.29 -13.10 -0.52
N VAL A 79 9.31 -13.90 -0.30
CA VAL A 79 9.30 -14.98 0.71
C VAL A 79 10.43 -14.71 1.69
N ASP A 80 10.09 -14.68 2.99
CA ASP A 80 11.03 -14.55 4.10
C ASP A 80 10.71 -15.65 5.13
N GLY A 81 11.63 -16.62 5.26
CA GLY A 81 11.37 -17.81 6.04
C GLY A 81 10.20 -18.63 5.49
N ASP A 82 9.16 -18.79 6.29
CA ASP A 82 7.91 -19.48 5.94
C ASP A 82 6.74 -18.50 5.64
N THR A 83 7.03 -17.21 5.53
CA THR A 83 6.05 -16.16 5.25
C THR A 83 6.19 -15.66 3.83
N ALA A 84 5.09 -15.67 3.07
CA ALA A 84 5.00 -15.02 1.76
C ALA A 84 4.24 -13.70 1.86
N TYR A 85 4.73 -12.70 1.16
CA TYR A 85 4.14 -11.37 1.03
C TYR A 85 3.72 -11.15 -0.42
N VAL A 86 2.45 -10.90 -0.63
CA VAL A 86 1.81 -10.66 -1.92
C VAL A 86 1.15 -9.29 -1.90
N GLU A 87 1.20 -8.60 -3.01
CA GLU A 87 0.54 -7.30 -3.20
C GLU A 87 -0.52 -7.46 -4.29
N SER A 88 -1.79 -7.23 -3.95
CA SER A 88 -2.90 -7.35 -4.91
C SER A 88 -2.71 -6.47 -6.14
N ALA A 89 -2.09 -5.31 -5.97
CA ALA A 89 -1.82 -4.37 -7.05
C ALA A 89 -0.82 -4.90 -8.09
N GLN A 90 0.00 -5.89 -7.77
CA GLN A 90 0.90 -6.53 -8.75
C GLN A 90 0.12 -7.28 -9.86
N ALA A 91 -1.04 -7.86 -9.51
CA ALA A 91 -1.86 -8.65 -10.44
C ALA A 91 -3.12 -7.89 -10.91
N CYS A 92 -3.76 -7.12 -10.02
CA CYS A 92 -5.03 -6.45 -10.32
C CYS A 92 -5.02 -4.95 -9.95
N GLY A 93 -3.86 -4.29 -10.07
CA GLY A 93 -3.67 -2.89 -9.74
C GLY A 93 -4.36 -1.92 -10.70
N LEU A 94 -4.77 -0.76 -10.17
CA LEU A 94 -5.40 0.30 -10.97
C LEU A 94 -4.43 0.89 -12.00
N HIS A 95 -3.14 0.93 -11.69
CA HIS A 95 -2.10 1.40 -12.61
C HIS A 95 -1.95 0.52 -13.86
N LEU A 96 -2.41 -0.74 -13.83
CA LEU A 96 -2.40 -1.67 -14.97
C LEU A 96 -3.55 -1.42 -15.95
N VAL A 97 -4.54 -0.62 -15.57
CA VAL A 97 -5.71 -0.31 -16.41
C VAL A 97 -5.43 0.89 -17.33
N GLY A 98 -4.44 1.72 -17.01
CA GLY A 98 -4.24 3.01 -17.67
C GLY A 98 -5.28 4.04 -17.19
N VAL A 99 -6.03 4.63 -18.13
CA VAL A 99 -7.11 5.57 -17.78
C VAL A 99 -8.36 4.77 -17.40
N PRO A 100 -8.85 4.88 -16.16
CA PRO A 100 -10.05 4.16 -15.72
C PRO A 100 -11.30 4.63 -16.49
N THR A 101 -12.13 3.67 -16.87
CA THR A 101 -13.39 3.89 -17.59
C THR A 101 -14.50 3.05 -16.97
N VAL A 102 -15.76 3.33 -17.33
CA VAL A 102 -16.92 2.53 -16.92
C VAL A 102 -16.74 1.05 -17.33
N ASP A 103 -16.25 0.80 -18.54
CA ASP A 103 -15.99 -0.56 -19.03
C ASP A 103 -14.92 -1.27 -18.17
N SER A 104 -13.80 -0.60 -17.88
CA SER A 104 -12.76 -1.18 -17.05
C SER A 104 -13.25 -1.42 -15.61
N ALA A 105 -14.06 -0.52 -15.04
CA ALA A 105 -14.60 -0.67 -13.68
C ALA A 105 -15.51 -1.91 -13.54
N VAL A 106 -16.27 -2.24 -14.61
CA VAL A 106 -17.17 -3.41 -14.64
C VAL A 106 -16.41 -4.71 -14.89
N ARG A 107 -15.37 -4.68 -15.74
CA ARG A 107 -14.66 -5.87 -16.23
C ARG A 107 -13.46 -6.27 -15.39
N ALA A 108 -12.88 -5.34 -14.63
CA ALA A 108 -11.69 -5.62 -13.86
C ALA A 108 -11.90 -6.81 -12.90
N SER A 109 -11.00 -7.79 -12.99
CA SER A 109 -11.06 -9.06 -12.27
C SER A 109 -9.86 -9.28 -11.37
N SER A 110 -10.08 -9.94 -10.25
CA SER A 110 -9.05 -10.40 -9.31
C SER A 110 -8.45 -11.79 -9.68
N THR A 111 -8.75 -12.33 -10.85
CA THR A 111 -8.25 -13.65 -11.32
C THR A 111 -6.74 -13.78 -11.16
N GLY A 112 -5.98 -12.81 -11.65
CA GLY A 112 -4.51 -12.84 -11.55
C GLY A 112 -3.97 -12.87 -10.13
N LEU A 113 -4.68 -12.33 -9.15
CA LEU A 113 -4.29 -12.47 -7.75
C LEU A 113 -4.48 -13.93 -7.27
N GLY A 114 -5.53 -14.59 -7.69
CA GLY A 114 -5.72 -16.02 -7.42
C GLY A 114 -4.63 -16.89 -8.03
N GLU A 115 -4.26 -16.60 -9.30
CA GLU A 115 -3.14 -17.26 -9.99
C GLU A 115 -1.81 -17.01 -9.28
N LEU A 116 -1.57 -15.78 -8.81
CA LEU A 116 -0.38 -15.42 -8.05
C LEU A 116 -0.32 -16.20 -6.72
N ILE A 117 -1.43 -16.28 -5.99
CA ILE A 117 -1.50 -17.04 -4.74
C ILE A 117 -1.26 -18.54 -5.00
N ALA A 118 -1.82 -19.11 -6.08
CA ALA A 118 -1.55 -20.49 -6.47
C ALA A 118 -0.05 -20.72 -6.72
N ALA A 119 0.59 -19.83 -7.48
CA ALA A 119 2.03 -19.91 -7.74
C ALA A 119 2.87 -19.80 -6.46
N VAL A 120 2.46 -18.96 -5.49
CA VAL A 120 3.15 -18.85 -4.19
C VAL A 120 3.12 -20.16 -3.42
N VAL A 121 1.95 -20.77 -3.25
CA VAL A 121 1.82 -22.00 -2.46
C VAL A 121 2.39 -23.23 -3.16
N GLU A 122 2.52 -23.20 -4.48
CA GLU A 122 3.21 -24.24 -5.26
C GLU A 122 4.74 -24.13 -5.17
N ALA A 123 5.26 -22.89 -5.22
CA ALA A 123 6.69 -22.65 -5.30
C ALA A 123 7.41 -22.74 -3.95
N ASP A 124 6.74 -22.44 -2.84
CA ASP A 124 7.35 -22.26 -1.53
C ASP A 124 6.54 -22.93 -0.42
N PRO A 125 7.19 -23.56 0.58
CA PRO A 125 6.50 -24.17 1.72
C PRO A 125 6.05 -23.10 2.74
N VAL A 126 5.09 -22.24 2.34
CA VAL A 126 4.61 -21.13 3.18
C VAL A 126 3.65 -21.61 4.26
N ARG A 127 3.81 -21.05 5.46
CA ARG A 127 2.88 -21.21 6.58
C ARG A 127 2.05 -19.97 6.84
N ARG A 128 2.50 -18.83 6.32
CA ARG A 128 1.83 -17.55 6.44
C ARG A 128 1.84 -16.82 5.11
N LEU A 129 0.68 -16.33 4.69
CA LEU A 129 0.48 -15.56 3.48
C LEU A 129 -0.09 -14.18 3.84
N VAL A 130 0.68 -13.13 3.62
CA VAL A 130 0.26 -11.75 3.83
C VAL A 130 -0.10 -11.14 2.50
N VAL A 131 -1.35 -10.69 2.34
CA VAL A 131 -1.87 -10.10 1.11
C VAL A 131 -2.16 -8.62 1.34
N GLY A 132 -1.35 -7.74 0.75
CA GLY A 132 -1.59 -6.29 0.74
C GLY A 132 -2.74 -5.93 -0.19
N LEU A 133 -3.75 -5.21 0.32
CA LEU A 133 -5.02 -4.96 -0.35
C LEU A 133 -5.21 -3.52 -0.83
N GLY A 134 -4.12 -2.77 -1.08
CA GLY A 134 -4.21 -1.41 -1.61
C GLY A 134 -4.14 -1.37 -3.15
N GLY A 135 -4.60 -0.27 -3.74
CA GLY A 135 -4.36 0.10 -5.14
C GLY A 135 -5.02 -0.76 -6.21
N SER A 136 -6.05 -1.56 -5.90
CA SER A 136 -6.72 -2.46 -6.86
C SER A 136 -7.64 -1.72 -7.84
N ALA A 137 -7.76 -2.27 -9.07
CA ALA A 137 -8.74 -1.86 -10.08
C ALA A 137 -10.11 -2.51 -9.89
N THR A 138 -10.16 -3.62 -9.17
CA THR A 138 -11.30 -4.55 -9.14
C THR A 138 -12.43 -4.10 -8.23
N THR A 139 -13.67 -4.44 -8.59
CA THR A 139 -14.88 -4.38 -7.76
C THR A 139 -15.69 -5.65 -8.02
N ASP A 140 -15.02 -6.81 -7.91
CA ASP A 140 -15.55 -8.13 -8.25
C ASP A 140 -15.82 -9.02 -7.03
N GLY A 141 -15.68 -8.46 -5.80
CA GLY A 141 -15.91 -9.22 -4.57
C GLY A 141 -14.88 -10.33 -4.33
N GLY A 142 -13.75 -10.33 -5.05
CA GLY A 142 -12.77 -11.42 -5.02
C GLY A 142 -13.24 -12.67 -5.79
N ALA A 143 -14.30 -12.56 -6.62
CA ALA A 143 -14.83 -13.71 -7.36
C ALA A 143 -13.77 -14.31 -8.28
N GLY A 144 -13.03 -13.48 -9.01
CA GLY A 144 -11.96 -13.95 -9.90
C GLY A 144 -10.83 -14.67 -9.14
N LEU A 145 -10.44 -14.17 -7.97
CA LEU A 145 -9.47 -14.83 -7.10
C LEU A 145 -9.94 -16.22 -6.69
N LEU A 146 -11.18 -16.33 -6.24
CA LEU A 146 -11.73 -17.61 -5.82
C LEU A 146 -11.87 -18.58 -6.98
N GLU A 147 -12.33 -18.10 -8.16
CA GLU A 147 -12.45 -18.91 -9.37
C GLU A 147 -11.09 -19.49 -9.80
N ALA A 148 -10.03 -18.69 -9.81
CA ALA A 148 -8.67 -19.12 -10.16
C ALA A 148 -8.13 -20.21 -9.21
N LEU A 149 -8.59 -20.21 -7.94
CA LEU A 149 -8.24 -21.22 -6.95
C LEU A 149 -9.22 -22.40 -6.90
N GLY A 150 -10.13 -22.56 -7.88
CA GLY A 150 -11.09 -23.66 -7.96
C GLY A 150 -12.37 -23.46 -7.13
N GLY A 151 -12.78 -22.22 -6.96
CA GLY A 151 -13.91 -21.78 -6.15
C GLY A 151 -13.58 -21.72 -4.65
N PRO A 152 -14.54 -21.31 -3.79
CA PRO A 152 -14.27 -21.16 -2.35
C PRO A 152 -13.73 -22.43 -1.67
N ARG A 153 -14.21 -23.62 -2.07
CA ARG A 153 -13.72 -24.89 -1.54
C ARG A 153 -12.32 -25.24 -2.04
N GLY A 154 -12.03 -24.96 -3.32
CA GLY A 154 -10.70 -25.16 -3.90
C GLY A 154 -9.69 -24.24 -3.21
N ALA A 155 -10.04 -22.97 -3.05
CA ALA A 155 -9.21 -21.99 -2.35
C ALA A 155 -8.93 -22.39 -0.89
N ALA A 156 -9.94 -22.82 -0.15
CA ALA A 156 -9.78 -23.32 1.22
C ALA A 156 -8.87 -24.57 1.29
N HIS A 157 -8.95 -25.44 0.28
CA HIS A 157 -8.05 -26.60 0.19
C HIS A 157 -6.62 -26.21 -0.12
N SER A 158 -6.41 -25.30 -1.09
CA SER A 158 -5.07 -24.81 -1.48
C SER A 158 -4.36 -24.07 -0.35
N LEU A 159 -5.12 -23.39 0.52
CA LEU A 159 -4.61 -22.63 1.66
C LEU A 159 -4.71 -23.40 2.99
N ALA A 160 -4.99 -24.71 2.95
CA ALA A 160 -5.10 -25.51 4.16
C ALA A 160 -3.77 -25.51 4.94
N GLY A 161 -3.81 -25.09 6.20
CA GLY A 161 -2.62 -24.98 7.06
C GLY A 161 -1.77 -23.72 6.86
N VAL A 162 -2.22 -22.80 5.98
CA VAL A 162 -1.61 -21.48 5.78
C VAL A 162 -2.42 -20.44 6.56
N GLU A 163 -1.77 -19.69 7.43
CA GLU A 163 -2.34 -18.49 8.05
C GLU A 163 -2.43 -17.38 7.01
N VAL A 164 -3.65 -16.93 6.68
CA VAL A 164 -3.86 -15.86 5.71
C VAL A 164 -4.13 -14.55 6.42
N VAL A 165 -3.37 -13.50 6.04
CA VAL A 165 -3.50 -12.15 6.59
C VAL A 165 -3.92 -11.20 5.49
N ALA A 166 -5.07 -10.56 5.64
CA ALA A 166 -5.54 -9.47 4.79
C ALA A 166 -4.99 -8.14 5.34
N ALA A 167 -3.91 -7.65 4.72
CA ALA A 167 -3.23 -6.43 5.15
C ALA A 167 -3.89 -5.20 4.54
N THR A 168 -4.64 -4.44 5.36
CA THR A 168 -5.35 -3.23 4.92
C THR A 168 -5.69 -2.31 6.09
N ASP A 169 -5.64 -1.01 5.84
CA ASP A 169 -5.99 0.02 6.82
C ASP A 169 -7.41 0.56 6.65
N VAL A 170 -8.16 0.09 5.63
CA VAL A 170 -9.57 0.48 5.48
C VAL A 170 -10.49 -0.44 6.29
N ASP A 171 -11.55 0.16 6.87
CA ASP A 171 -12.55 -0.51 7.70
C ASP A 171 -13.87 -0.76 6.97
N ASN A 172 -13.97 -0.37 5.71
CA ASN A 172 -15.20 -0.44 4.93
C ASN A 172 -15.73 -1.88 4.85
N PRO A 173 -17.03 -2.10 5.10
CA PRO A 173 -17.70 -3.36 4.82
C PRO A 173 -17.80 -3.60 3.30
N LEU A 174 -18.21 -4.80 2.90
CA LEU A 174 -18.40 -5.10 1.48
C LEU A 174 -19.55 -4.28 0.87
N ASN A 175 -20.68 -4.19 1.58
CA ASN A 175 -21.95 -3.65 1.09
C ASN A 175 -22.40 -2.39 1.82
N GLY A 176 -23.39 -1.71 1.25
CA GLY A 176 -24.01 -0.51 1.84
C GLY A 176 -23.33 0.80 1.43
N PRO A 177 -23.79 1.95 2.00
CA PRO A 177 -23.30 3.27 1.60
C PRO A 177 -21.82 3.52 1.93
N ALA A 178 -21.26 2.80 2.91
CA ALA A 178 -19.84 2.77 3.22
C ALA A 178 -19.12 1.56 2.58
N GLY A 179 -19.76 0.82 1.71
CA GLY A 179 -19.25 -0.40 1.10
C GLY A 179 -18.31 -0.16 -0.07
N ALA A 180 -17.71 -1.26 -0.54
CA ALA A 180 -16.67 -1.24 -1.57
C ALA A 180 -17.09 -0.53 -2.86
N ALA A 181 -18.30 -0.78 -3.38
CA ALA A 181 -18.77 -0.15 -4.60
C ALA A 181 -19.00 1.36 -4.41
N ALA A 182 -19.72 1.76 -3.35
CA ALA A 182 -20.08 3.15 -3.12
C ALA A 182 -18.84 4.04 -2.90
N VAL A 183 -17.86 3.54 -2.15
CA VAL A 183 -16.69 4.34 -1.74
C VAL A 183 -15.57 4.29 -2.77
N PHE A 184 -15.28 3.11 -3.34
CA PHE A 184 -14.04 2.93 -4.12
C PHE A 184 -14.26 2.75 -5.63
N ALA A 185 -15.47 2.41 -6.11
CA ALA A 185 -15.69 2.22 -7.54
C ALA A 185 -15.60 3.54 -8.37
N PRO A 186 -15.99 4.72 -7.86
CA PRO A 186 -15.86 5.96 -8.62
C PRO A 186 -14.42 6.25 -9.07
N GLN A 187 -13.43 6.12 -8.20
CA GLN A 187 -12.02 6.32 -8.56
C GLN A 187 -11.48 5.28 -9.56
N LYS A 188 -12.20 4.16 -9.73
CA LYS A 188 -11.89 3.09 -10.69
C LYS A 188 -12.61 3.26 -12.03
N GLY A 189 -13.31 4.39 -12.21
CA GLY A 189 -13.99 4.77 -13.45
C GLY A 189 -15.51 4.51 -13.48
N ALA A 190 -16.10 4.04 -12.37
CA ALA A 190 -17.55 3.83 -12.30
C ALA A 190 -18.31 5.17 -12.18
N ASP A 191 -19.29 5.38 -13.05
CA ASP A 191 -20.29 6.42 -12.90
C ASP A 191 -21.41 6.00 -11.89
N PRO A 192 -22.29 6.91 -11.45
CA PRO A 192 -23.30 6.56 -10.47
C PRO A 192 -24.19 5.35 -10.83
N PRO A 193 -24.70 5.19 -12.08
CA PRO A 193 -25.43 3.99 -12.46
C PRO A 193 -24.59 2.70 -12.36
N THR A 194 -23.30 2.77 -12.72
CA THR A 194 -22.37 1.65 -12.63
C THR A 194 -22.08 1.27 -11.17
N VAL A 195 -21.98 2.24 -10.27
CA VAL A 195 -21.84 1.98 -8.82
C VAL A 195 -23.01 1.15 -8.30
N GLU A 196 -24.25 1.46 -8.72
CA GLU A 196 -25.44 0.67 -8.33
C GLU A 196 -25.38 -0.78 -8.86
N ILE A 197 -24.95 -0.95 -10.11
CA ILE A 197 -24.77 -2.29 -10.72
C ILE A 197 -23.72 -3.08 -9.95
N LEU A 198 -22.57 -2.46 -9.65
CA LEU A 198 -21.50 -3.11 -8.90
C LEU A 198 -21.92 -3.42 -7.46
N ALA A 199 -22.67 -2.53 -6.81
CA ALA A 199 -23.23 -2.78 -5.48
C ALA A 199 -24.17 -3.98 -5.44
N ALA A 200 -25.07 -4.08 -6.44
CA ALA A 200 -25.96 -5.25 -6.55
C ALA A 200 -25.19 -6.56 -6.81
N ARG A 201 -24.15 -6.51 -7.65
CA ARG A 201 -23.25 -7.66 -7.89
C ARG A 201 -22.53 -8.09 -6.61
N LEU A 202 -21.96 -7.15 -5.86
CA LEU A 202 -21.29 -7.42 -4.59
C LEU A 202 -22.25 -8.00 -3.54
N ALA A 203 -23.50 -7.54 -3.50
CA ALA A 203 -24.49 -8.09 -2.58
C ALA A 203 -24.76 -9.58 -2.86
N GLY A 204 -24.85 -9.99 -4.14
CA GLY A 204 -25.00 -11.38 -4.53
C GLY A 204 -23.81 -12.25 -4.12
N ILE A 205 -22.59 -11.79 -4.48
CA ILE A 205 -21.34 -12.47 -4.13
C ILE A 205 -21.18 -12.56 -2.61
N GLY A 206 -21.44 -11.46 -1.90
CA GLY A 206 -21.35 -11.40 -0.45
C GLY A 206 -22.23 -12.41 0.25
N ALA A 207 -23.47 -12.60 -0.22
CA ALA A 207 -24.38 -13.61 0.33
C ALA A 207 -23.83 -15.05 0.15
N GLU A 208 -23.07 -15.30 -0.92
CA GLU A 208 -22.40 -16.60 -1.12
C GLU A 208 -21.20 -16.75 -0.18
N LEU A 209 -20.41 -15.70 0.01
CA LEU A 209 -19.26 -15.69 0.92
C LEU A 209 -19.70 -15.89 2.38
N ASP A 210 -20.75 -15.20 2.83
CA ASP A 210 -21.31 -15.36 4.18
C ASP A 210 -21.83 -16.78 4.43
N ARG A 211 -22.51 -17.36 3.41
CA ARG A 211 -22.99 -18.73 3.48
C ARG A 211 -21.84 -19.74 3.53
N PHE A 212 -20.78 -19.53 2.74
CA PHE A 212 -19.60 -20.39 2.72
C PHE A 212 -18.85 -20.34 4.05
N ALA A 213 -18.66 -19.14 4.60
CA ALA A 213 -17.96 -18.92 5.86
C ALA A 213 -18.77 -19.24 7.11
N GLU A 214 -20.09 -19.49 6.96
CA GLU A 214 -21.07 -19.68 8.06
C GLU A 214 -21.08 -18.50 9.06
N ARG A 215 -20.69 -17.31 8.60
CA ARG A 215 -20.65 -16.06 9.38
C ARG A 215 -20.75 -14.84 8.46
N ALA A 216 -21.10 -13.67 9.01
CA ALA A 216 -21.29 -12.43 8.25
C ALA A 216 -19.96 -11.74 7.95
N VAL A 217 -19.10 -12.35 7.13
CA VAL A 217 -17.79 -11.76 6.73
C VAL A 217 -17.94 -10.46 5.97
N THR A 218 -19.04 -10.27 5.27
CA THR A 218 -19.30 -9.05 4.47
C THR A 218 -19.48 -7.80 5.32
N ALA A 219 -19.83 -7.94 6.58
CA ALA A 219 -19.99 -6.84 7.53
C ALA A 219 -18.70 -6.53 8.33
N GLU A 220 -17.69 -7.38 8.22
CA GLU A 220 -16.46 -7.21 8.97
C GLU A 220 -15.64 -6.03 8.45
N PRO A 221 -14.88 -5.34 9.32
CA PRO A 221 -13.94 -4.30 8.93
C PRO A 221 -12.92 -4.84 7.92
N GLY A 222 -12.75 -4.13 6.80
CA GLY A 222 -11.84 -4.53 5.74
C GLY A 222 -12.45 -5.47 4.68
N ALA A 223 -13.69 -5.93 4.84
CA ALA A 223 -14.38 -6.75 3.84
C ALA A 223 -14.47 -6.06 2.48
N GLY A 224 -14.63 -4.73 2.45
CA GLY A 224 -14.67 -3.92 1.25
C GLY A 224 -13.30 -3.63 0.63
N ALA A 225 -12.21 -3.95 1.31
CA ALA A 225 -10.86 -3.69 0.80
C ALA A 225 -10.63 -4.33 -0.56
N ALA A 226 -9.91 -3.62 -1.43
CA ALA A 226 -9.61 -4.05 -2.79
C ALA A 226 -10.85 -4.50 -3.59
N GLY A 227 -11.98 -3.78 -3.43
CA GLY A 227 -13.21 -4.07 -4.17
C GLY A 227 -13.88 -5.38 -3.77
N GLY A 228 -13.66 -5.82 -2.53
CA GLY A 228 -14.23 -7.02 -1.92
C GLY A 228 -13.30 -8.24 -1.89
N ILE A 229 -12.06 -8.13 -2.36
CA ILE A 229 -11.04 -9.17 -2.14
C ILE A 229 -10.90 -9.45 -0.63
N GLY A 230 -11.01 -8.40 0.21
CA GLY A 230 -11.03 -8.53 1.66
C GLY A 230 -12.08 -9.53 2.14
N ALA A 231 -13.33 -9.42 1.68
CA ALA A 231 -14.40 -10.35 2.03
C ALA A 231 -14.12 -11.79 1.57
N ALA A 232 -13.57 -11.97 0.37
CA ALA A 232 -13.17 -13.28 -0.13
C ALA A 232 -12.12 -13.93 0.77
N LEU A 233 -11.06 -13.20 1.14
CA LEU A 233 -10.03 -13.73 2.05
C LEU A 233 -10.57 -14.01 3.45
N LEU A 234 -11.41 -13.11 3.99
CA LEU A 234 -12.08 -13.34 5.29
C LEU A 234 -12.95 -14.58 5.27
N SER A 235 -13.64 -14.88 4.14
CA SER A 235 -14.43 -16.10 3.99
C SER A 235 -13.61 -17.39 4.02
N LEU A 236 -12.34 -17.30 3.65
CA LEU A 236 -11.36 -18.40 3.72
C LEU A 236 -10.66 -18.51 5.10
N GLY A 237 -11.11 -17.73 6.09
CA GLY A 237 -10.54 -17.75 7.43
C GLY A 237 -9.36 -16.78 7.63
N ALA A 238 -9.10 -15.87 6.70
CA ALA A 238 -8.12 -14.83 6.91
C ALA A 238 -8.52 -13.93 8.08
N HIS A 239 -7.52 -13.35 8.74
CA HIS A 239 -7.73 -12.24 9.66
C HIS A 239 -7.18 -10.94 9.05
N ARG A 240 -7.83 -9.82 9.38
CA ARG A 240 -7.37 -8.49 9.00
C ARG A 240 -6.22 -8.04 9.89
N ALA A 241 -5.21 -7.41 9.29
CA ALA A 241 -4.18 -6.67 9.99
C ALA A 241 -3.95 -5.29 9.31
N SER A 242 -3.48 -4.32 10.09
CA SER A 242 -3.06 -3.04 9.53
C SER A 242 -1.85 -3.24 8.63
N GLY A 243 -1.94 -2.80 7.37
CA GLY A 243 -0.83 -2.85 6.41
C GLY A 243 0.35 -2.02 6.88
N ALA A 244 0.08 -0.81 7.37
CA ALA A 244 1.11 0.09 7.87
C ALA A 244 1.80 -0.45 9.13
N ASP A 245 1.07 -1.07 10.08
CA ASP A 245 1.68 -1.65 11.27
C ASP A 245 2.56 -2.85 10.94
N LEU A 246 2.15 -3.68 9.97
CA LEU A 246 2.97 -4.80 9.49
C LEU A 246 4.28 -4.30 8.87
N VAL A 247 4.22 -3.28 7.99
CA VAL A 247 5.42 -2.68 7.40
C VAL A 247 6.30 -2.06 8.46
N ALA A 248 5.74 -1.28 9.39
CA ALA A 248 6.49 -0.66 10.49
C ALA A 248 7.19 -1.70 11.38
N GLN A 249 6.55 -2.84 11.63
CA GLN A 249 7.15 -3.94 12.37
C GLN A 249 8.33 -4.57 11.60
N ILE A 250 8.15 -4.88 10.32
CA ILE A 250 9.15 -5.57 9.50
C ILE A 250 10.35 -4.66 9.21
N THR A 251 10.12 -3.37 8.96
CA THR A 251 11.18 -2.38 8.74
C THR A 251 11.89 -1.95 10.02
N GLY A 252 11.40 -2.36 11.20
CA GLY A 252 11.95 -1.97 12.49
C GLY A 252 11.74 -0.48 12.83
N LEU A 253 10.75 0.17 12.21
CA LEU A 253 10.50 1.61 12.34
C LEU A 253 10.42 2.04 13.81
N ARG A 254 9.67 1.32 14.66
CA ARG A 254 9.50 1.69 16.08
C ARG A 254 10.84 1.77 16.80
N ALA A 255 11.68 0.75 16.65
CA ALA A 255 13.00 0.72 17.29
C ALA A 255 13.94 1.81 16.73
N ALA A 256 13.84 2.10 15.44
CA ALA A 256 14.61 3.18 14.83
C ALA A 256 14.20 4.56 15.39
N LEU A 257 12.89 4.80 15.53
CA LEU A 257 12.35 6.07 16.05
C LEU A 257 12.76 6.35 17.51
N GLU A 258 12.86 5.33 18.38
CA GLU A 258 13.20 5.51 19.81
C GLU A 258 14.48 6.33 20.03
N ALA A 259 15.42 6.26 19.12
CA ALA A 259 16.72 6.93 19.21
C ALA A 259 16.91 8.01 18.13
N ALA A 260 15.85 8.44 17.44
CA ALA A 260 15.94 9.41 16.36
C ALA A 260 16.06 10.85 16.90
N ASP A 261 17.01 11.60 16.36
CA ASP A 261 17.11 13.05 16.53
C ASP A 261 16.33 13.78 15.43
N VAL A 262 16.28 13.17 14.22
CA VAL A 262 15.54 13.65 13.07
C VAL A 262 14.73 12.51 12.45
N VAL A 263 13.47 12.79 12.13
CA VAL A 263 12.58 11.88 11.43
C VAL A 263 12.16 12.51 10.11
N ILE A 264 12.50 11.86 9.00
CA ILE A 264 12.11 12.31 7.66
C ILE A 264 11.05 11.36 7.12
N THR A 265 9.88 11.90 6.84
CA THR A 265 8.80 11.20 6.16
C THR A 265 8.48 11.88 4.83
N GLY A 266 7.55 11.34 4.05
CA GLY A 266 7.16 11.95 2.79
C GLY A 266 6.15 11.11 2.04
N GLU A 267 5.53 11.73 1.05
CA GLU A 267 4.59 11.12 0.11
C GLU A 267 4.57 11.89 -1.20
N GLY A 268 3.92 11.35 -2.24
CA GLY A 268 3.83 12.03 -3.53
C GLY A 268 3.06 13.35 -3.46
N ARG A 269 2.02 13.46 -2.63
CA ARG A 269 1.22 14.68 -2.50
C ARG A 269 0.66 14.82 -1.10
N LEU A 270 1.01 15.93 -0.47
CA LEU A 270 0.47 16.35 0.82
C LEU A 270 -0.80 17.16 0.61
N ASP A 271 -1.95 16.62 1.02
CA ASP A 271 -3.27 17.22 0.85
C ASP A 271 -4.17 16.99 2.08
N ASP A 272 -5.46 17.36 1.97
CA ASP A 272 -6.47 17.21 3.04
C ASP A 272 -6.83 15.75 3.39
N GLN A 273 -6.33 14.78 2.64
CA GLN A 273 -6.50 13.36 2.94
C GLN A 273 -5.36 12.81 3.81
N THR A 274 -4.20 13.48 3.85
CA THR A 274 -3.02 13.04 4.62
C THR A 274 -3.32 12.77 6.10
N PRO A 275 -4.13 13.58 6.83
CA PRO A 275 -4.46 13.31 8.24
C PRO A 275 -5.28 12.04 8.47
N ARG A 276 -5.91 11.49 7.42
CA ARG A 276 -6.79 10.32 7.51
C ARG A 276 -6.03 8.98 7.64
N GLY A 277 -4.88 8.98 8.32
CA GLY A 277 -4.12 7.77 8.62
C GLY A 277 -3.08 7.38 7.57
N LYS A 278 -2.76 8.28 6.62
CA LYS A 278 -1.65 8.06 5.69
C LYS A 278 -0.30 7.97 6.40
N VAL A 279 0.69 7.43 5.72
CA VAL A 279 2.05 7.18 6.24
C VAL A 279 2.64 8.42 6.91
N VAL A 280 2.57 9.61 6.28
CA VAL A 280 3.13 10.86 6.84
C VAL A 280 2.57 11.16 8.22
N ALA A 281 1.23 11.11 8.40
CA ALA A 281 0.59 11.36 9.69
C ALA A 281 0.98 10.31 10.74
N ARG A 282 1.06 9.04 10.36
CA ARG A 282 1.41 7.93 11.27
C ARG A 282 2.87 8.01 11.72
N VAL A 283 3.80 8.29 10.81
CA VAL A 283 5.22 8.43 11.12
C VAL A 283 5.44 9.65 12.02
N ALA A 284 4.82 10.79 11.70
CA ALA A 284 4.91 11.99 12.53
C ALA A 284 4.36 11.78 13.95
N ALA A 285 3.19 11.13 14.06
CA ALA A 285 2.59 10.81 15.38
C ALA A 285 3.43 9.80 16.20
N ALA A 286 4.22 8.96 15.54
CA ALA A 286 5.09 7.98 16.21
C ALA A 286 6.48 8.54 16.54
N ALA A 287 6.83 9.72 16.03
CA ALA A 287 8.13 10.35 16.28
C ALA A 287 8.26 10.74 17.77
N PRO A 288 9.45 10.58 18.38
CA PRO A 288 9.65 11.01 19.75
C PRO A 288 9.57 12.54 19.89
N PRO A 289 9.07 13.07 21.03
CA PRO A 289 8.81 14.51 21.19
C PRO A 289 10.03 15.43 21.03
N HIS A 290 11.24 14.87 21.13
CA HIS A 290 12.47 15.62 20.97
C HIS A 290 13.01 15.63 19.53
N ALA A 291 12.52 14.74 18.69
CA ALA A 291 12.99 14.63 17.30
C ALA A 291 12.37 15.72 16.44
N GLN A 292 13.18 16.29 15.54
CA GLN A 292 12.67 17.15 14.49
C GLN A 292 12.00 16.31 13.40
N VAL A 293 10.75 16.64 13.06
CA VAL A 293 9.96 15.89 12.05
C VAL A 293 9.88 16.69 10.75
N ILE A 294 10.40 16.12 9.69
CA ILE A 294 10.52 16.73 8.37
C ILE A 294 9.72 15.95 7.35
N ALA A 295 8.85 16.61 6.61
CA ALA A 295 8.17 16.02 5.45
C ALA A 295 8.82 16.50 4.15
N LEU A 296 9.38 15.55 3.38
CA LEU A 296 9.84 15.79 2.00
C LEU A 296 8.80 15.18 1.06
N VAL A 297 8.11 15.99 0.27
CA VAL A 297 6.96 15.56 -0.52
C VAL A 297 7.10 15.90 -2.00
N GLY A 298 6.39 15.20 -2.88
CA GLY A 298 6.38 15.53 -4.31
C GLY A 298 5.76 16.88 -4.57
N ASP A 299 4.55 17.09 -4.06
CA ASP A 299 3.82 18.36 -4.11
C ASP A 299 3.15 18.63 -2.76
N ALA A 300 3.11 19.89 -2.34
CA ALA A 300 2.43 20.32 -1.12
C ALA A 300 1.39 21.40 -1.46
N VAL A 301 0.14 20.99 -1.65
CA VAL A 301 -0.93 21.94 -1.92
C VAL A 301 -1.18 22.86 -0.70
N PRO A 302 -1.75 24.07 -0.88
CA PRO A 302 -1.98 24.99 0.23
C PRO A 302 -2.73 24.39 1.41
N ALA A 303 -3.74 23.54 1.14
CA ALA A 303 -4.48 22.82 2.19
C ALA A 303 -3.57 21.86 2.99
N GLY A 304 -2.67 21.12 2.32
CA GLY A 304 -1.72 20.24 2.97
C GLY A 304 -0.71 20.99 3.83
N ARG A 305 -0.19 22.14 3.33
CA ARG A 305 0.74 22.97 4.09
C ARG A 305 0.10 23.55 5.37
N ALA A 306 -1.21 23.85 5.33
CA ALA A 306 -1.94 24.34 6.50
C ALA A 306 -2.05 23.30 7.62
N LEU A 307 -1.88 22.01 7.31
CA LEU A 307 -1.93 20.92 8.28
C LEU A 307 -0.60 20.67 9.03
N ARG A 308 0.43 21.47 8.79
CA ARG A 308 1.76 21.29 9.38
C ARG A 308 1.71 21.09 10.90
N GLU A 309 1.03 21.97 11.61
CA GLU A 309 0.90 21.91 13.08
C GLU A 309 0.03 20.72 13.52
N GLU A 310 -1.08 20.45 12.84
CA GLU A 310 -1.96 19.32 13.12
C GLU A 310 -1.24 17.99 12.97
N LEU A 311 -0.39 17.86 11.96
CA LEU A 311 0.40 16.67 11.69
C LEU A 311 1.68 16.57 12.54
N GLY A 312 2.02 17.58 13.33
CA GLY A 312 3.25 17.61 14.12
C GLY A 312 4.52 17.67 13.27
N LEU A 313 4.46 18.36 12.13
CA LEU A 313 5.61 18.53 11.24
C LEU A 313 6.32 19.84 11.54
N ASP A 314 7.65 19.80 11.71
CA ASP A 314 8.46 21.02 11.90
C ASP A 314 8.78 21.68 10.56
N VAL A 315 8.99 20.88 9.52
CA VAL A 315 9.35 21.33 8.18
C VAL A 315 8.55 20.56 7.12
N ILE A 316 8.10 21.28 6.08
CA ILE A 316 7.53 20.71 4.86
C ILE A 316 8.25 21.30 3.67
N GLU A 317 8.93 20.46 2.88
CA GLU A 317 9.59 20.84 1.63
C GLU A 317 9.03 20.00 0.47
N SER A 318 8.86 20.63 -0.70
CA SER A 318 8.29 19.93 -1.85
C SER A 318 9.24 19.95 -3.06
N LEU A 319 9.21 18.86 -3.84
CA LEU A 319 9.97 18.75 -5.08
C LEU A 319 9.50 19.79 -6.10
N VAL A 320 8.19 20.02 -6.18
CA VAL A 320 7.62 21.00 -7.13
C VAL A 320 8.16 22.41 -6.85
N ASP A 321 8.29 22.80 -5.58
CA ASP A 321 8.87 24.11 -5.23
C ASP A 321 10.38 24.13 -5.47
N HIS A 322 11.06 23.02 -5.29
CA HIS A 322 12.51 22.93 -5.42
C HIS A 322 12.98 22.94 -6.88
N VAL A 323 12.36 22.14 -7.75
CA VAL A 323 12.82 21.93 -9.14
C VAL A 323 11.75 22.17 -10.21
N GLY A 324 10.51 22.49 -9.82
CA GLY A 324 9.36 22.60 -10.70
C GLY A 324 8.72 21.24 -11.01
N LEU A 325 7.46 21.28 -11.49
CA LEU A 325 6.63 20.08 -11.70
C LEU A 325 7.25 19.08 -12.68
N GLU A 326 7.79 19.56 -13.80
CA GLU A 326 8.36 18.69 -14.83
C GLU A 326 9.53 17.86 -14.30
N ALA A 327 10.51 18.49 -13.66
CA ALA A 327 11.66 17.80 -13.09
C ALA A 327 11.26 16.92 -11.88
N ALA A 328 10.29 17.36 -11.07
CA ALA A 328 9.75 16.57 -9.96
C ALA A 328 9.12 15.26 -10.42
N LEU A 329 8.55 15.21 -11.64
CA LEU A 329 7.95 13.99 -12.20
C LEU A 329 8.96 13.12 -12.97
N HIS A 330 9.88 13.71 -13.75
CA HIS A 330 10.79 12.95 -14.62
C HIS A 330 12.10 12.54 -13.92
N ASP A 331 12.58 13.35 -12.99
CA ASP A 331 13.84 13.16 -12.27
C ASP A 331 13.63 13.10 -10.74
N ALA A 332 12.53 12.50 -10.30
CA ALA A 332 12.08 12.49 -8.91
C ALA A 332 13.16 11.99 -7.94
N GLU A 333 13.91 10.95 -8.30
CA GLU A 333 14.95 10.37 -7.45
C GLU A 333 16.12 11.33 -7.23
N ALA A 334 16.64 11.93 -8.28
CA ALA A 334 17.73 12.89 -8.20
C ALA A 334 17.29 14.18 -7.50
N SER A 335 16.07 14.65 -7.79
CA SER A 335 15.47 15.84 -7.18
C SER A 335 15.27 15.64 -5.67
N LEU A 336 14.81 14.47 -5.25
CA LEU A 336 14.58 14.15 -3.84
C LEU A 336 15.92 14.04 -3.07
N ALA A 337 16.94 13.46 -3.68
CA ALA A 337 18.28 13.44 -3.09
C ALA A 337 18.87 14.85 -2.95
N SER A 338 18.70 15.70 -3.97
CA SER A 338 19.14 17.12 -3.93
C SER A 338 18.42 17.90 -2.82
N LEU A 339 17.09 17.76 -2.72
CA LEU A 339 16.29 18.41 -1.68
C LEU A 339 16.70 17.94 -0.28
N ALA A 340 16.90 16.63 -0.09
CA ALA A 340 17.36 16.08 1.18
C ALA A 340 18.74 16.60 1.59
N ALA A 341 19.67 16.80 0.64
CA ALA A 341 20.98 17.39 0.91
C ALA A 341 20.89 18.85 1.36
N LEU A 342 20.00 19.65 0.74
CA LEU A 342 19.76 21.04 1.13
C LEU A 342 19.17 21.12 2.54
N VAL A 343 18.18 20.29 2.85
CA VAL A 343 17.56 20.24 4.18
C VAL A 343 18.58 19.81 5.23
N ALA A 344 19.41 18.80 4.93
CA ALA A 344 20.46 18.34 5.83
C ALA A 344 21.48 19.45 6.17
N ALA A 345 21.78 20.34 5.22
CA ALA A 345 22.76 21.43 5.40
C ALA A 345 22.28 22.50 6.40
N VAL A 346 20.97 22.63 6.66
CA VAL A 346 20.39 23.68 7.53
C VAL A 346 19.86 23.12 8.86
N VAL A 347 19.83 21.80 9.04
CA VAL A 347 19.49 21.18 10.32
C VAL A 347 20.65 21.31 11.29
N GLU A 348 20.39 21.83 12.50
CA GLU A 348 21.40 22.12 13.54
C GLU A 348 21.78 20.90 14.39
#